data_04b6743a3b315a21e7e6ecc25b7ce223
#
_entry.id   04b6743a3b315a21e7e6ecc25b7ce223
#
_cell.length_a   1.000
_cell.length_b   1.000
_cell.length_c   1.000
_cell.angle_alpha   90.00
_cell.angle_beta   90.00
_cell.angle_gamma   90.00
#
_symmetry.space_group_name_H-M   'P 1'
#
loop_
_entity.id
_entity.type
_entity.pdbx_description
1 polymer ?
#
loop_
_entity_poly.entity_id
_entity_poly.type
_entity_poly.pdbx_seq_one_letter_code
_entity_poly.pdbx_strand_id
1 'polypeptide(L)'
;MDENRWKTYEFELELQSPLLAMSLVGIPVDEAARREMVSQFTKEQTHLTALINKMLSAIGYFEYYRNMAIAEFATHVDYSPLPKTWDEWLALPIQTRRALKEAAPEALVVFQKALKEFSEPFNPVSPAQKLKLFYSFFGSPSNTSAEGYFFPPPWLKTYGIHEHKTRNTKNEYTPAADREALEKIIKTQHTDDPRYAAYWAAPFAHVCLAISDLSKSLGFLKCKLEHGLFKSSFGAVTETGRLASRKNDQG
;
A
#
# COMPACT_ATOMS: atom_id res chain seq x y z
N MET A 1 40.09 20.20 -17.57
CA MET A 1 38.93 19.26 -17.51
C MET A 1 39.55 17.87 -17.38
N ASP A 2 39.11 17.04 -16.42
CA ASP A 2 39.67 15.70 -16.20
C ASP A 2 39.34 14.81 -17.43
N GLU A 3 40.31 14.00 -17.90
CA GLU A 3 40.19 13.15 -19.08
C GLU A 3 38.97 12.21 -18.98
N ASN A 4 38.61 11.76 -17.80
CA ASN A 4 37.44 10.95 -17.57
C ASN A 4 36.12 11.73 -17.78
N ARG A 5 36.09 13.01 -17.43
CA ARG A 5 34.92 13.87 -17.70
C ARG A 5 34.74 14.15 -19.19
N TRP A 6 35.83 14.25 -19.94
CA TRP A 6 35.77 14.43 -21.38
C TRP A 6 35.21 13.19 -22.08
N LYS A 7 35.68 11.99 -21.73
CA LYS A 7 35.18 10.71 -22.26
C LYS A 7 33.69 10.52 -21.94
N THR A 8 33.26 10.89 -20.75
CA THR A 8 31.83 10.83 -20.37
C THR A 8 31.02 11.78 -21.24
N TYR A 9 31.49 13.00 -21.46
CA TYR A 9 30.81 13.98 -22.30
C TYR A 9 30.71 13.56 -23.77
N GLU A 10 31.76 13.00 -24.34
CA GLU A 10 31.74 12.42 -25.70
C GLU A 10 30.73 11.29 -25.79
N PHE A 11 30.73 10.37 -24.86
CA PHE A 11 29.76 9.29 -24.79
C PHE A 11 28.32 9.82 -24.70
N GLU A 12 28.05 10.82 -23.88
CA GLU A 12 26.74 11.45 -23.78
C GLU A 12 26.29 12.11 -25.10
N LEU A 13 27.20 12.74 -25.80
CA LEU A 13 26.93 13.35 -27.13
C LEU A 13 26.60 12.27 -28.16
N GLU A 14 27.35 11.16 -28.18
CA GLU A 14 27.12 10.04 -29.10
C GLU A 14 25.77 9.37 -28.86
N LEU A 15 25.33 9.32 -27.61
CA LEU A 15 24.02 8.76 -27.23
C LEU A 15 22.82 9.63 -27.62
N GLN A 16 23.00 10.94 -27.82
CA GLN A 16 21.87 11.84 -28.09
C GLN A 16 21.12 11.49 -29.37
N SER A 17 21.80 11.15 -30.44
CA SER A 17 21.18 10.79 -31.71
C SER A 17 20.38 9.50 -31.67
N PRO A 18 20.92 8.38 -31.16
CA PRO A 18 20.13 7.15 -30.93
C PRO A 18 18.93 7.36 -30.01
N LEU A 19 19.10 8.13 -28.92
CA LEU A 19 18.02 8.42 -27.98
C LEU A 19 16.89 9.22 -28.62
N LEU A 20 17.25 10.23 -29.42
CA LEU A 20 16.28 11.01 -30.17
C LEU A 20 15.54 10.13 -31.19
N ALA A 21 16.27 9.28 -31.92
CA ALA A 21 15.69 8.36 -32.87
C ALA A 21 14.70 7.39 -32.18
N MET A 22 15.08 6.80 -31.05
CA MET A 22 14.19 5.93 -30.27
C MET A 22 12.94 6.67 -29.76
N SER A 23 13.08 7.93 -29.36
CA SER A 23 11.97 8.76 -28.91
C SER A 23 11.02 9.15 -30.04
N LEU A 24 11.53 9.38 -31.25
CA LEU A 24 10.74 9.76 -32.42
C LEU A 24 10.06 8.56 -33.09
N VAL A 25 10.78 7.44 -33.25
CA VAL A 25 10.27 6.26 -33.93
C VAL A 25 9.25 5.54 -33.05
N GLY A 26 9.56 5.38 -31.76
CA GLY A 26 8.73 4.60 -30.82
C GLY A 26 8.87 3.10 -31.01
N ILE A 27 8.22 2.35 -30.13
CA ILE A 27 8.20 0.88 -30.14
C ILE A 27 6.82 0.43 -30.58
N PRO A 28 6.71 -0.40 -31.66
CA PRO A 28 5.41 -0.94 -32.08
C PRO A 28 4.84 -1.85 -31.00
N VAL A 29 3.56 -1.71 -30.71
CA VAL A 29 2.86 -2.49 -29.70
C VAL A 29 1.74 -3.28 -30.35
N ASP A 30 1.70 -4.59 -30.07
CA ASP A 30 0.54 -5.41 -30.42
C ASP A 30 -0.63 -5.02 -29.51
N GLU A 31 -1.53 -4.24 -30.05
CA GLU A 31 -2.66 -3.69 -29.32
C GLU A 31 -3.68 -4.77 -28.90
N ALA A 32 -3.79 -5.88 -29.66
CA ALA A 32 -4.69 -6.97 -29.31
C ALA A 32 -4.15 -7.73 -28.08
N ALA A 33 -2.87 -8.11 -28.13
CA ALA A 33 -2.20 -8.76 -27.00
C ALA A 33 -2.18 -7.85 -25.76
N ARG A 34 -1.94 -6.53 -25.94
CA ARG A 34 -1.96 -5.56 -24.84
C ARG A 34 -3.32 -5.50 -24.13
N ARG A 35 -4.41 -5.43 -24.89
CA ARG A 35 -5.79 -5.40 -24.34
C ARG A 35 -6.11 -6.68 -23.60
N GLU A 36 -5.72 -7.82 -24.14
CA GLU A 36 -5.90 -9.11 -23.47
C GLU A 36 -5.15 -9.16 -22.14
N MET A 37 -3.88 -8.78 -22.11
CA MET A 37 -3.08 -8.71 -20.87
C MET A 37 -3.68 -7.74 -19.86
N VAL A 38 -4.14 -6.55 -20.28
CA VAL A 38 -4.82 -5.60 -19.38
C VAL A 38 -6.06 -6.23 -18.76
N SER A 39 -6.86 -6.95 -19.56
CA SER A 39 -8.06 -7.65 -19.07
C SER A 39 -7.70 -8.73 -18.05
N GLN A 40 -6.74 -9.58 -18.36
CA GLN A 40 -6.29 -10.67 -17.47
C GLN A 40 -5.73 -10.12 -16.16
N PHE A 41 -4.80 -9.17 -16.21
CA PHE A 41 -4.17 -8.60 -15.02
C PHE A 41 -5.17 -7.81 -14.15
N THR A 42 -6.15 -7.15 -14.77
CA THR A 42 -7.21 -6.47 -14.03
C THR A 42 -8.10 -7.47 -13.27
N LYS A 43 -8.46 -8.59 -13.91
CA LYS A 43 -9.23 -9.66 -13.26
C LYS A 43 -8.46 -10.27 -12.09
N GLU A 44 -7.18 -10.57 -12.30
CA GLU A 44 -6.31 -11.15 -11.27
C GLU A 44 -6.11 -10.18 -10.10
N GLN A 45 -5.86 -8.90 -10.37
CA GLN A 45 -5.76 -7.86 -9.33
C GLN A 45 -7.04 -7.76 -8.51
N THR A 46 -8.21 -7.80 -9.17
CA THR A 46 -9.52 -7.77 -8.50
C THR A 46 -9.70 -9.00 -7.62
N HIS A 47 -9.35 -10.18 -8.14
CA HIS A 47 -9.42 -11.43 -7.39
C HIS A 47 -8.52 -11.42 -6.13
N LEU A 48 -7.25 -11.02 -6.28
CA LEU A 48 -6.31 -10.93 -5.16
C LEU A 48 -6.74 -9.88 -4.13
N THR A 49 -7.33 -8.76 -4.59
CA THR A 49 -7.87 -7.73 -3.70
C THR A 49 -9.08 -8.26 -2.91
N ALA A 50 -9.94 -9.02 -3.54
CA ALA A 50 -11.06 -9.68 -2.85
C ALA A 50 -10.55 -10.74 -1.85
N LEU A 51 -9.54 -11.52 -2.24
CA LEU A 51 -8.93 -12.53 -1.39
C LEU A 51 -8.33 -11.92 -0.11
N ILE A 52 -7.51 -10.87 -0.24
CA ILE A 52 -6.90 -10.24 0.94
C ILE A 52 -7.96 -9.65 1.87
N ASN A 53 -9.00 -9.04 1.33
CA ASN A 53 -10.10 -8.51 2.14
C ASN A 53 -10.86 -9.61 2.88
N LYS A 54 -11.11 -10.75 2.22
CA LYS A 54 -11.70 -11.94 2.86
C LYS A 54 -10.80 -12.48 3.98
N MET A 55 -9.50 -12.58 3.74
CA MET A 55 -8.52 -13.00 4.75
C MET A 55 -8.52 -12.05 5.95
N LEU A 56 -8.50 -10.72 5.72
CA LEU A 56 -8.51 -9.70 6.77
C LEU A 56 -9.81 -9.73 7.59
N SER A 57 -10.95 -9.95 6.94
CA SER A 57 -12.23 -10.14 7.63
C SER A 57 -12.20 -11.41 8.50
N ALA A 58 -11.64 -12.49 7.99
CA ALA A 58 -11.57 -13.77 8.73
C ALA A 58 -10.72 -13.69 10.01
N ILE A 59 -9.68 -12.83 10.01
CA ILE A 59 -8.85 -12.59 11.20
C ILE A 59 -9.34 -11.43 12.08
N GLY A 60 -10.51 -10.85 11.79
CA GLY A 60 -11.09 -9.78 12.59
C GLY A 60 -10.39 -8.40 12.48
N TYR A 61 -9.55 -8.17 11.46
CA TYR A 61 -8.78 -6.93 11.29
C TYR A 61 -9.63 -5.66 11.34
N PHE A 62 -10.71 -5.62 10.56
CA PHE A 62 -11.58 -4.44 10.48
C PHE A 62 -12.33 -4.19 11.80
N GLU A 63 -12.81 -5.25 12.42
CA GLU A 63 -13.54 -5.19 13.69
C GLU A 63 -12.63 -4.75 14.83
N TYR A 64 -11.40 -5.24 14.87
CA TYR A 64 -10.40 -4.83 15.86
C TYR A 64 -10.23 -3.31 15.88
N TYR A 65 -9.97 -2.69 14.74
CA TYR A 65 -9.77 -1.25 14.69
C TYR A 65 -11.04 -0.44 14.94
N ARG A 66 -12.21 -0.95 14.50
CA ARG A 66 -13.49 -0.31 14.81
C ARG A 66 -13.76 -0.33 16.31
N ASN A 67 -13.55 -1.47 16.96
CA ASN A 67 -13.77 -1.60 18.40
C ASN A 67 -12.78 -0.75 19.21
N MET A 68 -11.52 -0.65 18.79
CA MET A 68 -10.56 0.29 19.40
C MET A 68 -11.06 1.73 19.30
N ALA A 69 -11.48 2.16 18.13
CA ALA A 69 -12.00 3.51 17.94
C ALA A 69 -13.28 3.79 18.76
N ILE A 70 -14.16 2.80 18.88
CA ILE A 70 -15.37 2.87 19.72
C ILE A 70 -14.96 2.97 21.20
N ALA A 71 -14.07 2.12 21.67
CA ALA A 71 -13.61 2.13 23.07
C ALA A 71 -12.95 3.47 23.43
N GLU A 72 -12.09 3.98 22.55
CA GLU A 72 -11.46 5.28 22.73
C GLU A 72 -12.50 6.41 22.78
N PHE A 73 -13.42 6.45 21.81
CA PHE A 73 -14.46 7.50 21.78
C PHE A 73 -15.42 7.42 22.97
N ALA A 74 -15.74 6.23 23.45
CA ALA A 74 -16.58 6.01 24.63
C ALA A 74 -16.00 6.64 25.91
N THR A 75 -14.70 6.89 25.98
CA THR A 75 -14.08 7.59 27.12
C THR A 75 -14.40 9.08 27.13
N HIS A 76 -14.86 9.63 26.02
CA HIS A 76 -15.13 11.07 25.85
C HIS A 76 -16.62 11.43 25.85
N VAL A 77 -17.50 10.43 25.69
CA VAL A 77 -18.95 10.66 25.56
C VAL A 77 -19.74 9.67 26.40
N ASP A 78 -20.80 10.14 27.05
CA ASP A 78 -21.77 9.28 27.74
C ASP A 78 -22.94 8.96 26.79
N TYR A 79 -22.66 8.13 25.80
CA TYR A 79 -23.65 7.67 24.81
C TYR A 79 -23.44 6.19 24.49
N SER A 80 -24.49 5.40 24.65
CA SER A 80 -24.45 3.96 24.38
C SER A 80 -25.80 3.50 23.80
N PRO A 81 -25.81 2.58 22.80
CA PRO A 81 -24.63 2.02 22.12
C PRO A 81 -24.05 2.98 21.06
N LEU A 82 -22.74 3.03 20.97
CA LEU A 82 -22.05 3.74 19.90
C LEU A 82 -22.17 2.95 18.58
N PRO A 83 -22.25 3.63 17.43
CA PRO A 83 -22.31 2.98 16.13
C PRO A 83 -21.00 2.21 15.84
N LYS A 84 -21.15 1.00 15.30
CA LYS A 84 -20.02 0.11 14.99
C LYS A 84 -19.55 0.20 13.53
N THR A 85 -20.38 0.81 12.66
CA THR A 85 -20.08 0.96 11.24
C THR A 85 -20.35 2.38 10.77
N TRP A 86 -19.79 2.74 9.60
CA TRP A 86 -20.06 4.03 9.00
C TRP A 86 -21.54 4.23 8.63
N ASP A 87 -22.20 3.16 8.17
CA ASP A 87 -23.63 3.19 7.83
C ASP A 87 -24.50 3.41 9.06
N GLU A 88 -24.19 2.74 10.18
CA GLU A 88 -24.85 2.98 11.46
C GLU A 88 -24.65 4.41 11.93
N TRP A 89 -23.44 4.99 11.77
CA TRP A 89 -23.19 6.40 12.06
C TRP A 89 -24.07 7.31 11.22
N LEU A 90 -24.20 7.05 9.92
CA LEU A 90 -25.04 7.85 9.04
C LEU A 90 -26.54 7.71 9.36
N ALA A 91 -26.96 6.58 9.88
CA ALA A 91 -28.34 6.31 10.31
C ALA A 91 -28.72 7.02 11.62
N LEU A 92 -27.72 7.48 12.42
CA LEU A 92 -28.04 8.22 13.65
C LEU A 92 -28.82 9.50 13.38
N PRO A 93 -29.80 9.85 14.25
CA PRO A 93 -30.51 11.11 14.17
C PRO A 93 -29.56 12.32 14.14
N ILE A 94 -29.90 13.35 13.38
CA ILE A 94 -29.08 14.57 13.25
C ILE A 94 -28.83 15.23 14.60
N GLN A 95 -29.84 15.23 15.47
CA GLN A 95 -29.72 15.79 16.84
C GLN A 95 -28.67 15.03 17.67
N THR A 96 -28.66 13.69 17.61
CA THR A 96 -27.68 12.86 18.29
C THR A 96 -26.26 13.12 17.76
N ARG A 97 -26.10 13.21 16.44
CA ARG A 97 -24.79 13.53 15.83
C ARG A 97 -24.30 14.92 16.22
N ARG A 98 -25.17 15.90 16.37
CA ARG A 98 -24.85 17.24 16.89
C ARG A 98 -24.43 17.21 18.34
N ALA A 99 -25.19 16.52 19.20
CA ALA A 99 -24.83 16.37 20.60
C ALA A 99 -23.46 15.71 20.82
N LEU A 100 -23.16 14.65 20.05
CA LEU A 100 -21.85 13.98 20.09
C LEU A 100 -20.72 14.91 19.60
N LYS A 101 -20.99 15.75 18.59
CA LYS A 101 -20.03 16.76 18.11
C LYS A 101 -19.74 17.86 19.13
N GLU A 102 -20.76 18.30 19.86
CA GLU A 102 -20.61 19.30 20.90
C GLU A 102 -19.89 18.74 22.13
N ALA A 103 -20.15 17.48 22.49
CA ALA A 103 -19.53 16.82 23.63
C ALA A 103 -18.02 16.55 23.45
N ALA A 104 -17.60 16.09 22.28
CA ALA A 104 -16.21 15.71 22.04
C ALA A 104 -15.79 15.95 20.58
N PRO A 105 -15.61 17.21 20.14
CA PRO A 105 -15.40 17.54 18.72
C PRO A 105 -14.15 16.92 18.13
N GLU A 106 -13.02 16.92 18.84
CA GLU A 106 -11.75 16.38 18.36
C GLU A 106 -11.75 14.84 18.32
N ALA A 107 -12.22 14.21 19.40
CA ALA A 107 -12.34 12.76 19.48
C ALA A 107 -13.32 12.22 18.42
N LEU A 108 -14.39 12.97 18.11
CA LEU A 108 -15.34 12.62 17.08
C LEU A 108 -14.72 12.57 15.68
N VAL A 109 -13.82 13.50 15.36
CA VAL A 109 -13.12 13.48 14.04
C VAL A 109 -12.29 12.22 13.89
N VAL A 110 -11.56 11.83 14.93
CA VAL A 110 -10.75 10.60 14.93
C VAL A 110 -11.64 9.37 14.79
N PHE A 111 -12.71 9.31 15.57
CA PHE A 111 -13.69 8.23 15.54
C PHE A 111 -14.36 8.06 14.18
N GLN A 112 -14.85 9.14 13.58
CA GLN A 112 -15.47 9.11 12.25
C GLN A 112 -14.50 8.66 11.17
N LYS A 113 -13.24 9.14 11.23
CA LYS A 113 -12.20 8.73 10.31
C LYS A 113 -11.92 7.22 10.41
N ALA A 114 -11.84 6.70 11.62
CA ALA A 114 -11.63 5.27 11.85
C ALA A 114 -12.81 4.43 11.36
N LEU A 115 -14.07 4.82 11.70
CA LEU A 115 -15.25 4.13 11.22
C LEU A 115 -15.29 4.07 9.68
N LYS A 116 -15.02 5.18 9.02
CA LYS A 116 -15.00 5.24 7.55
C LYS A 116 -13.90 4.36 6.97
N GLU A 117 -12.68 4.50 7.47
CA GLU A 117 -11.50 3.76 6.97
C GLU A 117 -11.71 2.24 7.09
N PHE A 118 -12.26 1.77 8.22
CA PHE A 118 -12.43 0.33 8.48
C PHE A 118 -13.81 -0.22 8.09
N SER A 119 -14.66 0.60 7.48
CA SER A 119 -15.86 0.16 6.75
C SER A 119 -15.60 -0.03 5.25
N GLU A 120 -14.54 0.58 4.73
CA GLU A 120 -14.11 0.41 3.34
C GLU A 120 -13.18 -0.81 3.18
N PRO A 121 -13.14 -1.44 1.99
CA PRO A 121 -12.18 -2.50 1.73
C PRO A 121 -10.74 -2.04 1.91
N PHE A 122 -9.89 -2.93 2.41
CA PHE A 122 -8.46 -2.69 2.51
C PHE A 122 -7.85 -2.46 1.14
N ASN A 123 -7.07 -1.39 1.02
CA ASN A 123 -6.32 -1.06 -0.19
C ASN A 123 -4.86 -1.53 -0.06
N PRO A 124 -4.47 -2.65 -0.70
CA PRO A 124 -3.13 -3.21 -0.58
C PRO A 124 -2.03 -2.36 -1.23
N VAL A 125 -2.40 -1.35 -2.02
CA VAL A 125 -1.45 -0.40 -2.62
C VAL A 125 -1.15 0.77 -1.68
N SER A 126 -2.05 1.07 -0.71
CA SER A 126 -1.90 2.16 0.24
C SER A 126 -0.76 1.91 1.24
N PRO A 127 0.32 2.75 1.26
CA PRO A 127 1.39 2.61 2.24
C PRO A 127 0.90 2.71 3.69
N ALA A 128 0.00 3.64 3.97
CA ALA A 128 -0.52 3.85 5.33
C ALA A 128 -1.31 2.65 5.86
N GLN A 129 -2.15 2.03 5.01
CA GLN A 129 -2.89 0.83 5.41
C GLN A 129 -1.97 -0.39 5.59
N LYS A 130 -0.94 -0.52 4.75
CA LYS A 130 0.09 -1.56 4.94
C LYS A 130 0.87 -1.39 6.25
N LEU A 131 1.25 -0.15 6.61
CA LEU A 131 1.90 0.11 7.89
C LEU A 131 1.03 -0.32 9.07
N LYS A 132 -0.26 0.04 9.05
CA LYS A 132 -1.21 -0.40 10.08
C LYS A 132 -1.32 -1.93 10.14
N LEU A 133 -1.42 -2.59 8.98
CA LEU A 133 -1.53 -4.05 8.93
C LEU A 133 -0.28 -4.73 9.50
N PHE A 134 0.90 -4.41 8.99
CA PHE A 134 2.11 -5.17 9.29
C PHE A 134 2.76 -4.78 10.62
N TYR A 135 2.76 -3.49 10.99
CA TYR A 135 3.45 -3.04 12.19
C TYR A 135 2.53 -2.76 13.37
N SER A 136 1.28 -2.33 13.14
CA SER A 136 0.35 -2.12 14.24
C SER A 136 -0.47 -3.37 14.56
N PHE A 137 -1.04 -4.05 13.56
CA PHE A 137 -1.89 -5.21 13.80
C PHE A 137 -1.07 -6.48 14.05
N PHE A 138 -0.18 -6.87 13.15
CA PHE A 138 0.68 -8.05 13.34
C PHE A 138 1.88 -7.78 14.24
N GLY A 139 2.41 -6.56 14.24
CA GLY A 139 3.64 -6.21 14.97
C GLY A 139 3.45 -5.94 16.45
N SER A 140 2.23 -5.68 16.92
CA SER A 140 1.97 -5.39 18.33
C SER A 140 1.72 -6.66 19.14
N PRO A 141 2.56 -6.98 20.13
CA PRO A 141 2.32 -8.12 21.01
C PRO A 141 1.13 -7.94 21.94
N SER A 142 0.56 -6.74 22.04
CA SER A 142 -0.55 -6.40 22.93
C SER A 142 -1.95 -6.58 22.33
N ASN A 143 -2.06 -7.07 21.09
CA ASN A 143 -3.34 -7.33 20.44
C ASN A 143 -4.10 -8.54 21.02
N THR A 144 -3.73 -8.97 22.22
CA THR A 144 -4.21 -10.21 22.82
C THR A 144 -5.50 -10.09 23.61
N SER A 145 -6.21 -8.96 23.61
CA SER A 145 -7.30 -8.81 24.58
C SER A 145 -8.59 -8.13 24.13
N ALA A 146 -8.87 -7.99 22.86
CA ALA A 146 -10.23 -7.65 22.47
C ALA A 146 -11.08 -8.93 22.47
N GLU A 147 -12.09 -8.97 23.32
CA GLU A 147 -13.05 -10.05 23.43
C GLU A 147 -13.50 -10.55 22.06
N GLY A 148 -13.20 -11.81 21.73
CA GLY A 148 -13.67 -12.47 20.52
C GLY A 148 -12.71 -12.52 19.34
N TYR A 149 -11.50 -11.97 19.39
CA TYR A 149 -10.53 -12.04 18.29
C TYR A 149 -9.50 -13.14 18.52
N PHE A 150 -9.45 -14.08 17.57
CA PHE A 150 -8.57 -15.26 17.63
C PHE A 150 -7.20 -15.05 17.00
N PHE A 151 -6.74 -13.78 16.88
CA PHE A 151 -5.51 -13.58 16.14
C PHE A 151 -4.56 -12.53 16.76
N PRO A 152 -3.32 -12.87 17.10
CA PRO A 152 -2.87 -14.25 17.39
C PRO A 152 -3.66 -14.85 18.57
N PRO A 153 -3.75 -16.19 18.72
CA PRO A 153 -4.48 -16.77 19.84
C PRO A 153 -4.05 -16.13 21.16
N PRO A 154 -5.00 -15.76 22.07
CA PRO A 154 -4.68 -14.99 23.28
C PRO A 154 -3.65 -15.64 24.22
N TRP A 155 -3.51 -16.98 24.13
CA TRP A 155 -2.55 -17.76 24.90
C TRP A 155 -1.15 -17.82 24.27
N LEU A 156 -0.99 -17.35 23.03
CA LEU A 156 0.29 -17.40 22.31
C LEU A 156 1.02 -16.06 22.44
N LYS A 157 2.12 -16.02 23.19
CA LYS A 157 3.02 -14.88 23.19
C LYS A 157 3.69 -14.78 21.82
N THR A 158 3.40 -13.71 21.09
CA THR A 158 4.00 -13.47 19.78
C THR A 158 5.15 -12.47 19.86
N TYR A 159 6.19 -12.74 19.09
CA TYR A 159 7.27 -11.78 18.84
C TYR A 159 6.86 -10.89 17.67
N GLY A 160 6.92 -9.58 17.86
CA GLY A 160 6.50 -8.60 16.86
C GLY A 160 7.37 -8.58 15.60
N ILE A 161 6.92 -7.85 14.61
CA ILE A 161 7.67 -7.58 13.38
C ILE A 161 8.50 -6.31 13.61
N HIS A 162 9.82 -6.38 13.34
CA HIS A 162 10.66 -5.19 13.36
C HIS A 162 10.30 -4.24 12.20
N GLU A 163 10.09 -2.98 12.54
CA GLU A 163 9.81 -1.95 11.54
C GLU A 163 10.98 -1.79 10.57
N HIS A 164 10.69 -1.92 9.29
CA HIS A 164 11.61 -1.48 8.25
C HIS A 164 11.51 0.04 8.11
N LYS A 165 12.66 0.72 8.11
CA LYS A 165 12.72 2.17 8.02
C LYS A 165 13.45 2.57 6.75
N THR A 166 12.84 3.44 5.97
CA THR A 166 13.46 4.04 4.79
C THR A 166 13.70 5.54 5.01
N ARG A 167 14.67 6.07 4.28
CA ARG A 167 15.00 7.49 4.34
C ARG A 167 14.01 8.27 3.48
N ASN A 168 13.33 9.24 4.07
CA ASN A 168 12.42 10.11 3.36
C ASN A 168 13.17 11.27 2.63
N THR A 169 12.45 12.09 1.88
CA THR A 169 13.00 13.25 1.16
C THR A 169 13.64 14.29 2.09
N LYS A 170 13.32 14.29 3.37
CA LYS A 170 13.92 15.16 4.41
C LYS A 170 15.10 14.53 5.12
N ASN A 171 15.62 13.40 4.63
CA ASN A 171 16.69 12.62 5.24
C ASN A 171 16.37 11.99 6.61
N GLU A 172 15.10 11.89 6.98
CA GLU A 172 14.63 11.26 8.21
C GLU A 172 14.27 9.79 7.95
N TYR A 173 14.52 8.92 8.93
CA TYR A 173 14.12 7.53 8.85
C TYR A 173 12.67 7.37 9.29
N THR A 174 11.81 6.95 8.39
CA THR A 174 10.39 6.70 8.64
C THR A 174 10.03 5.25 8.39
N PRO A 175 9.09 4.66 9.17
CA PRO A 175 8.58 3.31 8.88
C PRO A 175 8.06 3.20 7.45
N ALA A 176 8.42 2.12 6.78
CA ALA A 176 7.97 1.83 5.43
C ALA A 176 7.47 0.38 5.32
N ALA A 177 6.40 0.18 4.58
CA ALA A 177 5.88 -1.13 4.18
C ALA A 177 5.96 -1.26 2.65
N ASP A 178 7.15 -0.99 2.12
CA ASP A 178 7.51 -1.10 0.73
C ASP A 178 7.83 -2.55 0.34
N ARG A 179 8.31 -2.75 -0.88
CA ARG A 179 8.68 -4.07 -1.38
C ARG A 179 9.73 -4.75 -0.51
N GLU A 180 10.78 -4.03 -0.14
CA GLU A 180 11.88 -4.56 0.67
C GLU A 180 11.41 -4.99 2.06
N ALA A 181 10.54 -4.19 2.68
CA ALA A 181 9.92 -4.51 3.96
C ALA A 181 9.09 -5.80 3.89
N LEU A 182 8.24 -5.93 2.86
CA LEU A 182 7.40 -7.12 2.67
C LEU A 182 8.24 -8.35 2.36
N GLU A 183 9.27 -8.23 1.53
CA GLU A 183 10.20 -9.32 1.27
C GLU A 183 10.97 -9.75 2.52
N LYS A 184 11.34 -8.82 3.40
CA LYS A 184 11.94 -9.16 4.70
C LYS A 184 11.00 -9.97 5.58
N ILE A 185 9.71 -9.59 5.64
CA ILE A 185 8.71 -10.36 6.40
C ILE A 185 8.62 -11.79 5.87
N ILE A 186 8.57 -11.96 4.54
CA ILE A 186 8.47 -13.26 3.89
C ILE A 186 9.74 -14.12 4.10
N LYS A 187 10.91 -13.50 4.07
CA LYS A 187 12.22 -14.17 4.20
C LYS A 187 12.66 -14.36 5.65
N THR A 188 11.86 -13.94 6.62
CA THR A 188 12.19 -14.11 8.05
C THR A 188 12.33 -15.59 8.39
N GLN A 189 13.36 -15.95 9.17
CA GLN A 189 13.66 -17.34 9.56
C GLN A 189 12.55 -18.03 10.36
N HIS A 190 11.56 -17.28 10.82
CA HIS A 190 10.50 -17.76 11.70
C HIS A 190 9.10 -17.69 11.06
N THR A 191 9.04 -17.76 9.72
CA THR A 191 7.75 -17.81 9.01
C THR A 191 7.04 -19.17 9.14
N ASP A 192 7.70 -20.15 9.68
CA ASP A 192 7.18 -21.49 10.01
C ASP A 192 6.78 -21.65 11.49
N ASP A 193 7.11 -20.67 12.34
CA ASP A 193 6.82 -20.71 13.79
C ASP A 193 5.70 -19.72 14.15
N PRO A 194 4.53 -20.23 14.63
CA PRO A 194 3.37 -19.41 14.97
C PRO A 194 3.60 -18.43 16.13
N ARG A 195 4.70 -18.57 16.89
CA ARG A 195 5.09 -17.61 17.94
C ARG A 195 5.61 -16.31 17.37
N TYR A 196 5.92 -16.23 16.08
CA TYR A 196 6.39 -15.02 15.44
C TYR A 196 5.29 -14.39 14.59
N ALA A 197 5.15 -13.09 14.69
CA ALA A 197 4.16 -12.35 13.91
C ALA A 197 4.38 -12.49 12.39
N ALA A 198 5.63 -12.74 11.96
CA ALA A 198 5.96 -13.00 10.56
C ALA A 198 5.28 -14.25 9.99
N TYR A 199 5.08 -15.30 10.78
CA TYR A 199 4.32 -16.49 10.37
C TYR A 199 2.92 -16.13 9.87
N TRP A 200 2.25 -15.29 10.62
CA TRP A 200 0.88 -14.87 10.32
C TRP A 200 0.82 -13.78 9.24
N ALA A 201 1.80 -12.89 9.21
CA ALA A 201 1.85 -11.76 8.28
C ALA A 201 2.32 -12.14 6.87
N ALA A 202 3.15 -13.19 6.73
CA ALA A 202 3.75 -13.59 5.46
C ALA A 202 2.72 -13.84 4.33
N PRO A 203 1.60 -14.55 4.54
CA PRO A 203 0.59 -14.74 3.49
C PRO A 203 0.03 -13.41 2.97
N PHE A 204 -0.21 -12.45 3.84
CA PHE A 204 -0.69 -11.12 3.47
C PHE A 204 0.38 -10.31 2.73
N ALA A 205 1.64 -10.44 3.14
CA ALA A 205 2.78 -9.81 2.46
C ALA A 205 2.93 -10.33 1.02
N HIS A 206 2.80 -11.64 0.81
CA HIS A 206 2.80 -12.24 -0.53
C HIS A 206 1.70 -11.67 -1.43
N VAL A 207 0.46 -11.59 -0.94
CA VAL A 207 -0.65 -11.04 -1.71
C VAL A 207 -0.44 -9.56 -2.00
N CYS A 208 0.03 -8.77 -1.04
CA CYS A 208 0.34 -7.35 -1.24
C CYS A 208 1.43 -7.14 -2.31
N LEU A 209 2.48 -7.99 -2.33
CA LEU A 209 3.53 -7.92 -3.36
C LEU A 209 2.98 -8.26 -4.74
N ALA A 210 2.22 -9.34 -4.86
CA ALA A 210 1.60 -9.74 -6.13
C ALA A 210 0.70 -8.62 -6.70
N ILE A 211 -0.15 -8.00 -5.86
CA ILE A 211 -0.98 -6.87 -6.28
C ILE A 211 -0.14 -5.67 -6.68
N SER A 212 0.95 -5.39 -5.97
CA SER A 212 1.85 -4.28 -6.30
C SER A 212 2.54 -4.49 -7.65
N ASP A 213 2.95 -5.72 -7.96
CA ASP A 213 3.59 -6.06 -9.23
C ASP A 213 2.58 -6.01 -10.40
N LEU A 214 1.36 -6.51 -10.20
CA LEU A 214 0.27 -6.34 -11.17
C LEU A 214 -0.07 -4.87 -11.41
N SER A 215 -0.11 -4.05 -10.35
CA SER A 215 -0.37 -2.60 -10.46
C SER A 215 0.68 -1.88 -11.29
N LYS A 216 1.97 -2.23 -11.12
CA LYS A 216 3.07 -1.69 -11.93
C LYS A 216 2.94 -2.13 -13.39
N SER A 217 2.70 -3.42 -13.62
CA SER A 217 2.53 -3.98 -14.96
C SER A 217 1.34 -3.34 -15.68
N LEU A 218 0.21 -3.17 -15.00
CA LEU A 218 -0.95 -2.46 -15.53
C LEU A 218 -0.65 -0.98 -15.82
N GLY A 219 0.18 -0.32 -15.00
CA GLY A 219 0.65 1.04 -15.25
C GLY A 219 1.39 1.15 -16.58
N PHE A 220 2.27 0.20 -16.89
CA PHE A 220 2.97 0.15 -18.19
C PHE A 220 2.02 -0.20 -19.34
N LEU A 221 1.15 -1.20 -19.17
CA LEU A 221 0.22 -1.62 -20.21
C LEU A 221 -0.85 -0.58 -20.54
N LYS A 222 -1.24 0.26 -19.58
CA LYS A 222 -2.23 1.34 -19.76
C LYS A 222 -1.63 2.66 -20.25
N CYS A 223 -0.33 2.68 -20.57
CA CYS A 223 0.30 3.86 -21.15
C CYS A 223 -0.39 4.28 -22.45
N LYS A 224 -0.34 5.59 -22.72
CA LYS A 224 -0.89 6.16 -23.95
C LYS A 224 0.00 5.76 -25.14
N LEU A 225 -0.62 5.26 -26.20
CA LEU A 225 0.05 4.97 -27.46
C LEU A 225 -0.23 6.08 -28.47
N GLU A 226 0.75 6.42 -29.29
CA GLU A 226 0.59 7.31 -30.42
C GLU A 226 0.70 6.48 -31.72
N HIS A 227 -0.41 6.37 -32.45
CA HIS A 227 -0.48 5.58 -33.69
C HIS A 227 -0.01 4.11 -33.53
N GLY A 228 -0.33 3.49 -32.39
CA GLY A 228 0.09 2.11 -32.08
C GLY A 228 1.53 1.98 -31.61
N LEU A 229 2.22 3.08 -31.39
CA LEU A 229 3.60 3.14 -30.93
C LEU A 229 3.70 3.61 -29.50
N PHE A 230 4.50 2.91 -28.70
CA PHE A 230 4.94 3.39 -27.40
C PHE A 230 6.11 4.34 -27.59
N LYS A 231 5.90 5.61 -27.26
CA LYS A 231 6.94 6.64 -27.27
C LYS A 231 7.33 6.99 -25.85
N SER A 232 8.61 6.91 -25.55
CA SER A 232 9.18 7.32 -24.28
C SER A 232 10.27 8.38 -24.55
N SER A 233 10.27 9.46 -23.78
CA SER A 233 11.42 10.33 -23.76
C SER A 233 12.50 9.72 -22.87
N PHE A 234 13.68 9.50 -23.45
CA PHE A 234 14.84 9.04 -22.70
C PHE A 234 15.66 10.29 -22.29
N GLY A 235 15.94 10.40 -21.00
CA GLY A 235 16.83 11.43 -20.48
C GLY A 235 18.26 10.96 -20.46
N ALA A 236 19.19 11.90 -20.59
CA ALA A 236 20.60 11.63 -20.40
C ALA A 236 20.87 11.03 -19.02
N VAL A 237 21.78 10.16 -19.02
CA VAL A 237 22.46 9.35 -18.01
C VAL A 237 22.18 9.73 -16.56
N THR A 238 21.70 8.77 -15.80
CA THR A 238 21.74 8.82 -14.33
C THR A 238 23.20 8.71 -13.86
N GLU A 239 23.49 9.07 -12.62
CA GLU A 239 24.83 8.91 -12.01
C GLU A 239 25.43 7.50 -12.17
N THR A 240 24.58 6.50 -12.41
CA THR A 240 24.97 5.10 -12.64
C THR A 240 25.14 4.73 -14.12
N GLY A 241 25.07 5.68 -15.06
CA GLY A 241 25.19 5.41 -16.50
C GLY A 241 23.99 4.72 -17.14
N ARG A 242 22.85 4.60 -16.44
CA ARG A 242 21.62 4.00 -16.97
C ARG A 242 20.75 5.05 -17.68
N LEU A 243 20.14 4.66 -18.79
CA LEU A 243 19.12 5.47 -19.43
C LEU A 243 17.89 5.55 -18.53
N ALA A 244 17.42 6.75 -18.26
CA ALA A 244 16.18 6.98 -17.53
C ALA A 244 15.06 7.37 -18.50
N SER A 245 13.98 6.63 -18.51
CA SER A 245 12.74 7.06 -19.14
C SER A 245 12.15 8.22 -18.34
N ARG A 246 11.94 9.37 -18.99
CA ARG A 246 11.25 10.51 -18.39
C ARG A 246 9.77 10.44 -18.73
N LYS A 247 8.91 10.85 -17.81
CA LYS A 247 7.50 11.09 -18.14
C LYS A 247 7.46 12.17 -19.22
N ASN A 248 6.79 11.88 -20.31
CA ASN A 248 6.43 12.94 -21.27
C ASN A 248 5.40 13.84 -20.58
N ASP A 249 5.46 15.16 -20.83
CA ASP A 249 4.52 16.15 -20.29
C ASP A 249 3.05 15.93 -20.75
N GLN A 250 2.78 14.83 -21.40
CA GLN A 250 1.47 14.46 -21.94
C GLN A 250 0.75 13.33 -21.16
N GLY A 251 1.23 12.94 -19.95
CA GLY A 251 0.52 11.93 -19.18
C GLY A 251 1.15 11.49 -17.90
#